data_7a1d9e93ad666e4eecda4d001e9d130b
#
_entry.id   7a1d9e93ad666e4eecda4d001e9d130b
#
_cell.length_a   1.000
_cell.length_b   1.000
_cell.length_c   1.000
_cell.angle_alpha   90.00
_cell.angle_beta   90.00
_cell.angle_gamma   90.00
#
_symmetry.space_group_name_H-M   'P 1'
#
loop_
_entity.id
_entity.type
_entity.pdbx_description
1 polymer ?
#
loop_
_entity_poly.entity_id
_entity_poly.type
_entity_poly.pdbx_seq_one_letter_code
_entity_poly.pdbx_strand_id
1 'polypeptide(L)' 'MTAAPFIYRTTVRFSHTDPSATVYFPRFFEFVQAAAEDWFTIGLGIPFADMIRERGMGQPTAHLECDFTAPSFLGDVLDI' A
#
# COMPACT_ATOMS: atom_id res chain seq x y z
N MET A 1 22.76 9.43 -9.52
CA MET A 1 21.48 10.18 -9.42
C MET A 1 20.60 9.52 -8.38
N THR A 2 20.13 10.27 -7.43
CA THR A 2 19.25 9.74 -6.39
C THR A 2 17.81 9.94 -6.82
N ALA A 3 17.07 8.86 -6.98
CA ALA A 3 15.64 8.94 -7.27
C ALA A 3 14.88 9.36 -6.01
N ALA A 4 13.88 10.21 -6.18
CA ALA A 4 12.97 10.54 -5.08
C ALA A 4 12.22 9.28 -4.65
N PRO A 5 11.93 9.10 -3.34
CA PRO A 5 11.12 7.96 -2.90
C PRO A 5 9.72 8.06 -3.51
N PHE A 6 9.19 6.91 -3.90
CA PHE A 6 7.81 6.82 -4.35
C PHE A 6 6.91 6.84 -3.11
N ILE A 7 5.91 7.72 -3.12
CA ILE A 7 4.95 7.86 -2.02
C ILE A 7 3.57 7.49 -2.53
N TYR A 8 2.93 6.53 -1.87
CA TYR A 8 1.53 6.21 -2.08
C TYR A 8 0.71 6.93 -1.01
N ARG A 9 -0.19 7.82 -1.46
CA ARG A 9 -1.06 8.58 -0.55
C ARG A 9 -2.48 8.04 -0.63
N THR A 10 -3.07 7.73 0.50
CA THR A 10 -4.43 7.24 0.59
C THR A 10 -5.16 7.88 1.76
N THR A 11 -6.48 8.00 1.62
CA THR A 11 -7.36 8.46 2.69
C THR A 11 -7.97 7.25 3.38
N VAL A 12 -8.00 7.25 4.70
CA VAL A 12 -8.67 6.19 5.47
C VAL A 12 -10.18 6.32 5.25
N ARG A 13 -10.77 5.28 4.68
CA ARG A 13 -12.20 5.22 4.37
C ARG A 13 -12.92 4.35 5.40
N PHE A 14 -14.24 4.45 5.44
CA PHE A 14 -15.06 3.68 6.38
C PHE A 14 -14.81 2.16 6.26
N SER A 15 -14.63 1.66 5.04
CA SER A 15 -14.33 0.22 4.81
C SER A 15 -13.01 -0.24 5.43
N HIS A 16 -12.12 0.68 5.78
CA HIS A 16 -10.83 0.36 6.39
C HIS A 16 -10.90 0.33 7.92
N THR A 17 -12.02 0.73 8.50
CA THR A 17 -12.13 0.96 9.94
C THR A 17 -12.89 -0.15 10.65
N ASP A 18 -12.64 -0.27 11.95
CA ASP A 18 -13.41 -1.08 12.88
C ASP A 18 -14.51 -0.20 13.55
N PRO A 19 -15.31 -0.76 14.49
CA PRO A 19 -16.36 0.03 15.15
C PRO A 19 -15.88 1.28 15.89
N SER A 20 -14.59 1.39 16.21
CA SER A 20 -14.03 2.58 16.88
C SER A 20 -13.58 3.67 15.90
N ALA A 21 -13.82 3.49 14.60
CA ALA A 21 -13.44 4.40 13.53
C ALA A 21 -11.90 4.53 13.36
N THR A 22 -11.15 3.55 13.85
CA THR A 22 -9.71 3.43 13.60
C THR A 22 -9.46 2.33 12.59
N VAL A 23 -8.32 2.41 11.90
CA VAL A 23 -7.97 1.40 10.89
C VAL A 23 -7.85 0.03 11.54
N TYR A 24 -8.59 -0.95 11.00
CA TYR A 24 -8.43 -2.35 11.37
C TYR A 24 -7.06 -2.82 10.84
N PHE A 25 -6.19 -3.31 11.73
CA PHE A 25 -4.77 -3.44 11.42
C PHE A 25 -4.44 -4.24 10.14
N PRO A 26 -5.17 -5.30 9.75
CA PRO A 26 -4.84 -5.98 8.49
C PRO A 26 -5.02 -5.09 7.25
N ARG A 27 -5.80 -4.01 7.34
CA ARG A 27 -5.97 -3.07 6.24
C ARG A 27 -4.70 -2.32 5.90
N PHE A 28 -3.78 -2.14 6.85
CA PHE A 28 -2.46 -1.56 6.56
C PHE A 28 -1.68 -2.40 5.55
N PHE A 29 -1.83 -3.71 5.58
CA PHE A 29 -1.17 -4.59 4.61
C PHE A 29 -1.75 -4.41 3.21
N GLU A 30 -3.04 -4.12 3.10
CA GLU A 30 -3.65 -3.77 1.81
C GLU A 30 -3.08 -2.45 1.27
N PHE A 31 -2.85 -1.46 2.14
CA PHE A 31 -2.22 -0.21 1.75
C PHE A 31 -0.80 -0.43 1.25
N VAL A 32 -0.03 -1.26 1.94
CA VAL A 32 1.33 -1.61 1.52
C VAL A 32 1.32 -2.31 0.17
N GLN A 33 0.41 -3.24 -0.04
CA GLN A 33 0.26 -3.93 -1.32
C GLN A 33 -0.12 -2.97 -2.43
N ALA A 34 -1.08 -2.08 -2.18
CA ALA A 34 -1.49 -1.07 -3.16
C ALA A 34 -0.34 -0.13 -3.50
N ALA A 35 0.46 0.25 -2.51
CA ALA A 35 1.65 1.07 -2.72
C ALA A 35 2.66 0.37 -3.62
N ALA A 36 2.89 -0.93 -3.41
CA ALA A 36 3.79 -1.71 -4.24
C ALA A 36 3.30 -1.81 -5.69
N GLU A 37 2.00 -2.05 -5.89
CA GLU A 37 1.41 -2.12 -7.23
C GLU A 37 1.52 -0.77 -7.95
N ASP A 38 1.24 0.32 -7.26
CA ASP A 38 1.36 1.67 -7.82
C ASP A 38 2.81 2.02 -8.12
N TRP A 39 3.74 1.55 -7.31
CA TRP A 39 5.16 1.77 -7.58
C TRP A 39 5.58 1.16 -8.91
N PHE A 40 5.14 -0.07 -9.21
CA PHE A 40 5.40 -0.66 -10.51
C PHE A 40 4.71 0.10 -11.64
N THR A 41 3.42 0.39 -11.48
CA THR A 41 2.60 0.99 -12.53
C THR A 41 2.99 2.45 -12.79
N ILE A 42 3.09 3.26 -11.75
CA ILE A 42 3.33 4.70 -11.84
C ILE A 42 4.82 5.02 -11.75
N GLY A 43 5.50 4.43 -10.76
CA GLY A 43 6.90 4.73 -10.50
C GLY A 43 7.85 4.19 -11.56
N LEU A 44 7.62 2.96 -12.03
CA LEU A 44 8.46 2.30 -13.03
C LEU A 44 7.83 2.30 -14.43
N GLY A 45 6.57 2.69 -14.56
CA GLY A 45 5.87 2.70 -15.83
C GLY A 45 5.52 1.31 -16.36
N ILE A 46 5.48 0.30 -15.50
CA ILE A 46 5.13 -1.08 -15.88
C ILE A 46 3.80 -1.43 -15.21
N PRO A 47 2.68 -1.53 -15.95
CA PRO A 47 1.42 -1.93 -15.35
C PRO A 47 1.57 -3.27 -14.62
N PHE A 48 1.19 -3.29 -13.34
CA PHE A 48 1.35 -4.47 -12.51
C PHE A 48 0.60 -5.68 -13.07
N ALA A 49 -0.58 -5.46 -13.61
CA ALA A 49 -1.36 -6.51 -14.26
C ALA A 49 -0.62 -7.14 -15.44
N ASP A 50 0.07 -6.34 -16.25
CA ASP A 50 0.83 -6.85 -17.39
C ASP A 50 2.03 -7.66 -16.92
N MET A 51 2.66 -7.24 -15.82
CA MET A 51 3.80 -7.97 -15.26
C MET A 51 3.41 -9.38 -14.87
N ILE A 52 2.24 -9.56 -14.26
CA ILE A 52 1.75 -10.87 -13.85
C ILE A 52 1.20 -11.66 -15.03
N ARG A 53 0.35 -11.03 -15.86
CA ARG A 53 -0.42 -11.71 -16.89
C ARG A 53 0.39 -12.00 -18.14
N GLU A 54 1.27 -11.09 -18.55
CA GLU A 54 2.01 -11.20 -19.80
C GLU A 54 3.44 -11.67 -19.60
N ARG A 55 4.08 -11.24 -18.51
CA ARG A 55 5.48 -11.60 -18.25
C ARG A 55 5.65 -12.76 -17.29
N GLY A 56 4.56 -13.20 -16.64
CA GLY A 56 4.57 -14.29 -15.69
C GLY A 56 5.41 -14.01 -14.44
N MET A 57 5.64 -12.74 -14.14
CA MET A 57 6.45 -12.34 -12.99
C MET A 57 5.55 -11.96 -11.83
N GLY A 58 5.90 -12.44 -10.64
CA GLY A 58 5.23 -12.09 -9.41
C GLY A 58 6.23 -11.53 -8.40
N GLN A 59 5.71 -10.91 -7.35
CA GLN A 59 6.52 -10.40 -6.26
C GLN A 59 5.95 -10.92 -4.94
N PRO A 60 6.25 -12.19 -4.58
CA PRO A 60 5.77 -12.73 -3.32
C PRO A 60 6.45 -12.02 -2.15
N THR A 61 5.68 -11.74 -1.09
CA THR A 61 6.21 -11.18 0.14
C THR A 61 6.82 -12.31 0.96
N ALA A 62 8.15 -12.28 1.14
CA ALA A 62 8.85 -13.28 1.92
C ALA A 62 8.91 -12.92 3.40
N HIS A 63 8.88 -11.64 3.72
CA HIS A 63 8.98 -11.15 5.09
C HIS A 63 8.26 -9.81 5.21
N LEU A 64 7.54 -9.61 6.31
CA LEU A 64 6.87 -8.35 6.61
C LEU A 64 6.97 -8.09 8.12
N GLU A 65 7.47 -6.91 8.48
CA GLU A 65 7.49 -6.42 9.85
C GLU A 65 6.76 -5.09 9.91
N CYS A 66 5.96 -4.89 10.95
CA CYS A 66 5.25 -3.64 11.13
C CYS A 66 5.02 -3.36 12.61
N ASP A 67 5.36 -2.14 13.03
CA ASP A 67 5.10 -1.64 14.38
C ASP A 67 3.98 -0.62 14.33
N PHE A 68 2.92 -0.87 15.08
CA PHE A 68 1.77 0.03 15.16
C PHE A 68 1.94 0.93 16.39
N THR A 69 2.47 2.13 16.19
CA THR A 69 2.82 3.05 17.26
C THR A 69 1.73 4.05 17.58
N ALA A 70 0.79 4.27 16.66
CA ALA A 70 -0.34 5.19 16.84
C ALA A 70 -1.50 4.74 15.97
N PRO A 71 -2.76 4.97 16.40
CA PRO A 71 -3.92 4.65 15.57
C PRO A 71 -4.07 5.64 14.42
N SER A 72 -4.67 5.16 13.32
CA SER A 72 -5.09 5.99 12.20
C SER A 72 -6.62 6.02 12.18
N PHE A 73 -7.20 7.19 11.95
CA PHE A 73 -8.63 7.40 12.07
C PHE A 73 -9.27 7.62 10.70
N LEU A 74 -10.59 7.39 10.66
CA LEU A 74 -11.39 7.69 9.49
C LEU A 74 -11.14 9.13 9.03
N GLY A 75 -10.85 9.30 7.76
CA GLY A 75 -10.58 10.61 7.16
C GLY A 75 -9.12 11.03 7.15
N ASP A 76 -8.24 10.32 7.90
CA ASP A 76 -6.81 10.61 7.87
C ASP A 76 -6.23 10.34 6.49
N VAL A 77 -5.24 11.12 6.10
CA VAL A 77 -4.47 10.91 4.87
C VAL A 77 -3.16 10.26 5.26
N LEU A 78 -2.87 9.12 4.66
CA LEU A 78 -1.66 8.34 4.95
C LEU A 78 -0.72 8.37 3.75
N ASP A 79 0.55 8.61 4.02
CA ASP A 79 1.64 8.46 3.05
C ASP A 79 2.40 7.17 3.37
N ILE A 80 2.46 6.30 2.39
CA ILE A 80 3.08 4.98 2.52
C ILE A 80 4.39 4.94 1.74
#